data_4f3e03ee2809163e9c83016ff42f03bd
#
_entry.id   4f3e03ee2809163e9c83016ff42f03bd
#
_cell.length_a   1.000
_cell.length_b   1.000
_cell.length_c   1.000
_cell.angle_alpha   90.00
_cell.angle_beta   90.00
_cell.angle_gamma   90.00
#
_symmetry.space_group_name_H-M   'P 1'
#
loop_
_entity.id
_entity.type
_entity.pdbx_description
1 polymer ?
#
loop_
_entity_poly.entity_id
_entity_poly.type
_entity_poly.pdbx_seq_one_letter_code
_entity_poly.pdbx_strand_id
1 'polypeptide(L)'
;MFEYYSFCILKLLGYSCIKGRLLLHREPAQGKPGSRLVYDMADNLLGEKGPNSDVETHLPLAPVADNRLTHWQKLFYRYDAWGNLISRRNGIYEQHYRYDADNRLIQARGRGPQGEFDAQYHYDALGRRTRKTVSYKGKAAQTTRFVWQGYRLLQEQRADGSRRSWSYDPASPWSPLAALEQAGDSRSAEIYWYHTDLNSAPLEVSDAAGNLRWSGNYDTFGKLQGQTVEGAARRNGAQYDQPLRYAGQYQDDESGLHYNLFRYYEPEVGRFTTQDPIGLAGGFNLYAYGLNPLIPVIIETA
;
A
#
# COMPACT_ATOMS: atom_id res chain seq x y z
N MET A 1 30.81 3.91 14.66
CA MET A 1 29.82 3.48 15.69
C MET A 1 28.40 3.37 15.12
N PHE A 2 28.02 4.15 14.11
CA PHE A 2 26.71 4.06 13.44
C PHE A 2 26.52 2.79 12.57
N GLU A 3 27.57 2.25 11.97
CA GLU A 3 27.48 1.03 11.13
C GLU A 3 27.17 -0.25 11.95
N TYR A 4 27.59 -0.32 13.19
CA TYR A 4 27.39 -1.53 14.03
C TYR A 4 25.93 -1.65 14.53
N TYR A 5 25.26 -0.54 14.79
CA TYR A 5 23.84 -0.55 15.22
C TYR A 5 22.89 -0.90 14.07
N SER A 6 23.19 -0.44 12.85
CA SER A 6 22.42 -0.79 11.65
C SER A 6 22.48 -2.30 11.36
N PHE A 7 23.65 -2.92 11.55
CA PHE A 7 23.88 -4.35 11.30
C PHE A 7 23.14 -5.26 12.32
N CYS A 8 23.03 -4.84 13.58
CA CYS A 8 22.32 -5.60 14.63
C CYS A 8 20.79 -5.54 14.42
N ILE A 9 20.24 -4.40 14.04
CA ILE A 9 18.81 -4.25 13.77
C ILE A 9 18.40 -5.04 12.53
N LEU A 10 19.18 -5.00 11.47
CA LEU A 10 18.95 -5.77 10.25
C LEU A 10 18.96 -7.30 10.52
N LYS A 11 19.81 -7.77 11.42
CA LYS A 11 19.87 -9.19 11.80
C LYS A 11 18.63 -9.64 12.59
N LEU A 12 18.09 -8.78 13.45
CA LEU A 12 16.84 -9.02 14.21
C LEU A 12 15.61 -9.06 13.28
N LEU A 13 15.65 -8.39 12.13
CA LEU A 13 14.58 -8.37 11.13
C LEU A 13 14.73 -9.47 10.04
N GLY A 14 15.66 -10.40 10.20
CA GLY A 14 15.89 -11.48 9.23
C GLY A 14 16.71 -11.07 8.01
N TYR A 15 17.38 -9.90 8.04
CA TYR A 15 18.31 -9.49 6.99
C TYR A 15 19.72 -10.05 7.23
N SER A 16 20.36 -10.46 6.16
CA SER A 16 21.79 -10.74 6.15
C SER A 16 22.45 -10.04 4.96
N CYS A 17 23.68 -9.56 5.15
CA CYS A 17 24.47 -8.96 4.08
C CYS A 17 25.51 -9.96 3.59
N ILE A 18 25.47 -10.31 2.31
CA ILE A 18 26.45 -11.18 1.66
C ILE A 18 26.97 -10.47 0.40
N LYS A 19 28.29 -10.23 0.34
CA LYS A 19 28.94 -9.59 -0.82
C LYS A 19 28.29 -8.27 -1.26
N GLY A 20 27.92 -7.40 -0.30
CA GLY A 20 27.28 -6.12 -0.59
C GLY A 20 25.81 -6.20 -1.03
N ARG A 21 25.12 -7.28 -0.72
CA ARG A 21 23.68 -7.46 -0.97
C ARG A 21 22.94 -7.74 0.31
N LEU A 22 21.77 -7.16 0.47
CA LEU A 22 20.87 -7.45 1.56
C LEU A 22 19.96 -8.61 1.20
N LEU A 23 19.78 -9.54 2.13
CA LEU A 23 18.88 -10.69 2.00
C LEU A 23 17.82 -10.62 3.07
N LEU A 24 16.58 -10.61 2.69
CA LEU A 24 15.43 -10.79 3.57
C LEU A 24 14.89 -12.22 3.43
N HIS A 25 14.83 -12.94 4.53
CA HIS A 25 14.19 -14.25 4.57
C HIS A 25 12.66 -14.05 4.68
N ARG A 26 11.95 -14.46 3.65
CA ARG A 26 10.48 -14.47 3.64
C ARG A 26 10.00 -15.76 4.28
N GLU A 27 9.23 -15.65 5.36
CA GLU A 27 8.57 -16.79 5.96
C GLU A 27 7.56 -17.44 4.99
N PRO A 28 7.46 -18.77 4.99
CA PRO A 28 6.51 -19.47 4.13
C PRO A 28 5.09 -19.13 4.55
N ALA A 29 4.25 -18.71 3.61
CA ALA A 29 2.82 -18.82 3.78
C ALA A 29 2.44 -20.31 3.90
N GLN A 30 1.39 -20.65 4.68
CA GLN A 30 0.98 -22.04 4.89
C GLN A 30 1.00 -22.86 3.60
N GLY A 31 1.82 -23.93 3.58
CA GLY A 31 1.94 -24.86 2.45
C GLY A 31 2.85 -24.42 1.29
N LYS A 32 3.53 -23.28 1.38
CA LYS A 32 4.52 -22.84 0.37
C LYS A 32 5.92 -22.78 0.97
N PRO A 33 6.96 -23.22 0.24
CA PRO A 33 8.34 -23.07 0.71
C PRO A 33 8.69 -21.57 0.88
N GLY A 34 9.44 -21.26 1.92
CA GLY A 34 9.97 -19.91 2.13
C GLY A 34 10.84 -19.45 0.97
N SER A 35 10.95 -18.15 0.78
CA SER A 35 11.81 -17.55 -0.25
C SER A 35 12.71 -16.47 0.35
N ARG A 36 13.79 -16.13 -0.37
CA ARG A 36 14.71 -15.08 0.01
C ARG A 36 14.63 -13.95 -0.99
N LEU A 37 14.35 -12.74 -0.50
CA LEU A 37 14.39 -11.54 -1.31
C LEU A 37 15.83 -10.98 -1.31
N VAL A 38 16.31 -10.59 -2.49
CA VAL A 38 17.67 -10.07 -2.70
C VAL A 38 17.57 -8.61 -3.07
N TYR A 39 18.31 -7.77 -2.36
CA TYR A 39 18.35 -6.32 -2.57
C TYR A 39 19.77 -5.86 -2.92
N ASP A 40 19.90 -4.75 -3.63
CA ASP A 40 21.15 -4.00 -3.76
C ASP A 40 21.43 -3.15 -2.51
N MET A 41 22.56 -2.42 -2.52
CA MET A 41 22.95 -1.55 -1.39
C MET A 41 22.10 -0.31 -1.22
N ALA A 42 21.25 0.00 -2.19
CA ALA A 42 20.26 1.08 -2.14
C ALA A 42 18.84 0.57 -1.86
N ASP A 43 18.71 -0.66 -1.32
CA ASP A 43 17.44 -1.31 -1.00
C ASP A 43 16.50 -1.49 -2.21
N ASN A 44 17.05 -1.60 -3.41
CA ASN A 44 16.27 -1.98 -4.57
C ASN A 44 16.15 -3.51 -4.64
N LEU A 45 14.93 -3.98 -4.88
CA LEU A 45 14.63 -5.40 -5.05
C LEU A 45 15.25 -5.93 -6.35
N LEU A 46 16.15 -6.91 -6.23
CA LEU A 46 16.88 -7.50 -7.37
C LEU A 46 16.31 -8.85 -7.79
N GLY A 47 15.83 -9.65 -6.87
CA GLY A 47 15.37 -10.99 -7.18
C GLY A 47 14.74 -11.70 -5.99
N GLU A 48 14.08 -12.82 -6.28
CA GLU A 48 13.53 -13.75 -5.30
C GLU A 48 14.10 -15.15 -5.56
N LYS A 49 14.50 -15.85 -4.51
CA LYS A 49 15.04 -17.20 -4.59
C LYS A 49 14.30 -18.14 -3.68
N GLY A 50 14.13 -19.38 -4.12
CA GLY A 50 13.60 -20.45 -3.30
C GLY A 50 14.54 -20.80 -2.13
N PRO A 51 14.04 -21.52 -1.11
CA PRO A 51 14.76 -21.80 0.13
C PRO A 51 16.08 -22.57 -0.07
N ASN A 52 16.17 -23.35 -1.14
CA ASN A 52 17.33 -24.22 -1.44
C ASN A 52 18.22 -23.70 -2.57
N SER A 53 18.03 -22.45 -3.03
CA SER A 53 18.88 -21.88 -4.07
C SER A 53 20.17 -21.32 -3.48
N ASP A 54 21.34 -21.77 -4.00
CA ASP A 54 22.61 -21.17 -3.68
C ASP A 54 22.65 -19.71 -4.08
N VAL A 55 22.70 -18.84 -3.08
CA VAL A 55 22.71 -17.37 -3.26
C VAL A 55 24.03 -16.90 -3.86
N GLU A 56 25.09 -17.72 -3.73
CA GLU A 56 26.45 -17.30 -4.04
C GLU A 56 26.82 -17.34 -5.52
N THR A 57 26.15 -18.16 -6.33
CA THR A 57 26.80 -18.60 -7.55
C THR A 57 26.44 -17.86 -8.83
N HIS A 58 25.28 -17.21 -8.99
CA HIS A 58 24.91 -16.78 -10.36
C HIS A 58 23.97 -15.57 -10.46
N LEU A 59 24.27 -14.46 -9.80
CA LEU A 59 23.54 -13.22 -10.03
C LEU A 59 24.45 -12.09 -10.52
N PRO A 60 24.62 -11.92 -11.83
CA PRO A 60 24.90 -10.62 -12.38
C PRO A 60 23.59 -9.80 -12.40
N LEU A 61 22.99 -9.55 -11.22
CA LEU A 61 21.91 -8.58 -11.14
C LEU A 61 22.58 -7.22 -11.16
N ALA A 62 22.43 -6.52 -12.29
CA ALA A 62 22.86 -5.14 -12.39
C ALA A 62 22.14 -4.32 -11.32
N PRO A 63 22.79 -3.34 -10.68
CA PRO A 63 22.13 -2.39 -9.80
C PRO A 63 20.97 -1.73 -10.54
N VAL A 64 19.88 -1.41 -9.82
CA VAL A 64 18.75 -0.73 -10.39
C VAL A 64 19.15 0.71 -10.70
N ALA A 65 19.23 1.05 -11.99
CA ALA A 65 19.63 2.38 -12.42
C ALA A 65 18.64 3.45 -11.89
N ASP A 66 19.18 4.52 -11.32
CA ASP A 66 18.42 5.64 -10.75
C ASP A 66 17.35 5.21 -9.72
N ASN A 67 17.53 4.06 -9.09
CA ASN A 67 16.53 3.41 -8.23
C ASN A 67 15.18 3.14 -8.94
N ARG A 68 15.12 3.13 -10.27
CA ARG A 68 13.90 2.89 -11.06
C ARG A 68 13.78 1.41 -11.41
N LEU A 69 13.01 0.67 -10.62
CA LEU A 69 12.75 -0.74 -10.88
C LEU A 69 11.93 -0.89 -12.16
N THR A 70 12.53 -1.41 -13.23
CA THR A 70 11.85 -1.57 -14.54
C THR A 70 11.21 -2.93 -14.72
N HIS A 71 11.61 -3.93 -13.92
CA HIS A 71 11.13 -5.29 -14.03
C HIS A 71 11.19 -6.01 -12.69
N TRP A 72 10.12 -6.76 -12.37
CA TRP A 72 10.06 -7.69 -11.26
C TRP A 72 9.15 -8.88 -11.61
N GLN A 73 9.69 -10.09 -11.66
CA GLN A 73 8.96 -11.30 -12.07
C GLN A 73 8.22 -11.09 -13.42
N LYS A 74 6.88 -11.01 -13.40
CA LYS A 74 6.03 -10.76 -14.58
C LYS A 74 5.61 -9.32 -14.72
N LEU A 75 6.05 -8.44 -13.80
CA LEU A 75 5.73 -7.02 -13.77
C LEU A 75 6.77 -6.20 -14.52
N PHE A 76 6.31 -5.32 -15.36
CA PHE A 76 7.13 -4.37 -16.10
C PHE A 76 6.66 -2.95 -15.76
N TYR A 77 7.62 -2.07 -15.52
CA TYR A 77 7.41 -0.70 -15.08
C TYR A 77 8.11 0.27 -16.01
N ARG A 78 7.46 1.38 -16.34
CA ARG A 78 8.03 2.48 -17.12
C ARG A 78 7.85 3.78 -16.37
N TYR A 79 8.87 4.62 -16.42
CA TYR A 79 8.91 5.91 -15.75
C TYR A 79 9.04 7.04 -16.75
N ASP A 80 8.56 8.23 -16.37
CA ASP A 80 8.83 9.47 -17.11
C ASP A 80 10.22 10.04 -16.76
N ALA A 81 10.55 11.20 -17.35
CA ALA A 81 11.82 11.88 -17.08
C ALA A 81 11.96 12.32 -15.61
N TRP A 82 10.84 12.59 -14.94
CA TRP A 82 10.78 13.02 -13.54
C TRP A 82 10.85 11.86 -12.55
N GLY A 83 10.86 10.62 -13.04
CA GLY A 83 10.88 9.44 -12.20
C GLY A 83 9.51 8.97 -11.72
N ASN A 84 8.43 9.48 -12.26
CA ASN A 84 7.08 9.00 -11.95
C ASN A 84 6.76 7.73 -12.73
N LEU A 85 6.16 6.75 -12.11
CA LEU A 85 5.69 5.53 -12.75
C LEU A 85 4.54 5.85 -13.71
N ILE A 86 4.74 5.75 -15.03
CA ILE A 86 3.72 6.05 -16.03
C ILE A 86 3.03 4.81 -16.60
N SER A 87 3.60 3.62 -16.40
CA SER A 87 2.97 2.37 -16.87
C SER A 87 3.41 1.20 -16.01
N ARG A 88 2.44 0.33 -15.71
CA ARG A 88 2.64 -0.98 -15.08
C ARG A 88 1.95 -2.05 -15.92
N ARG A 89 2.67 -3.12 -16.25
CA ARG A 89 2.12 -4.24 -17.03
C ARG A 89 2.42 -5.58 -16.36
N ASN A 90 1.41 -6.43 -16.27
CA ASN A 90 1.51 -7.84 -15.87
C ASN A 90 0.72 -8.70 -16.86
N GLY A 91 1.41 -9.26 -17.86
CA GLY A 91 0.75 -10.00 -18.94
C GLY A 91 -0.20 -9.08 -19.74
N ILE A 92 -1.49 -9.42 -19.71
CA ILE A 92 -2.56 -8.66 -20.41
C ILE A 92 -3.10 -7.49 -19.55
N TYR A 93 -2.71 -7.39 -18.31
CA TYR A 93 -3.11 -6.30 -17.42
C TYR A 93 -2.11 -5.16 -17.59
N GLU A 94 -2.56 -4.07 -18.17
CA GLU A 94 -1.74 -2.87 -18.33
C GLU A 94 -2.49 -1.68 -17.77
N GLN A 95 -1.75 -0.86 -17.01
CA GLN A 95 -2.25 0.38 -16.41
C GLN A 95 -1.33 1.54 -16.78
N HIS A 96 -1.92 2.71 -16.97
CA HIS A 96 -1.23 3.95 -17.30
C HIS A 96 -1.59 5.02 -16.28
N TYR A 97 -0.60 5.83 -15.93
CA TYR A 97 -0.70 6.83 -14.87
C TYR A 97 -0.32 8.20 -15.40
N ARG A 98 -1.02 9.23 -14.95
CA ARG A 98 -0.72 10.63 -15.25
C ARG A 98 -0.60 11.43 -13.98
N TYR A 99 0.35 12.34 -13.97
CA TYR A 99 0.67 13.18 -12.84
C TYR A 99 0.49 14.66 -13.17
N ASP A 100 0.27 15.48 -12.16
CA ASP A 100 0.32 16.94 -12.29
C ASP A 100 1.77 17.46 -12.12
N ALA A 101 1.91 18.80 -12.12
CA ALA A 101 3.22 19.44 -11.99
C ALA A 101 3.89 19.22 -10.62
N ASP A 102 3.11 18.84 -9.60
CA ASP A 102 3.60 18.53 -8.25
C ASP A 102 3.85 17.01 -8.07
N ASN A 103 3.90 16.24 -9.18
CA ASN A 103 4.06 14.77 -9.19
C ASN A 103 2.96 14.02 -8.43
N ARG A 104 1.75 14.59 -8.29
CA ARG A 104 0.60 13.91 -7.70
C ARG A 104 -0.15 13.15 -8.78
N LEU A 105 -0.52 11.90 -8.51
CA LEU A 105 -1.27 11.07 -9.45
C LEU A 105 -2.69 11.62 -9.66
N ILE A 106 -2.99 12.13 -10.86
CA ILE A 106 -4.30 12.70 -11.19
C ILE A 106 -5.19 11.76 -12.00
N GLN A 107 -4.62 10.76 -12.66
CA GLN A 107 -5.37 9.75 -13.40
C GLN A 107 -4.65 8.40 -13.40
N ALA A 108 -5.41 7.34 -13.18
CA ALA A 108 -5.01 5.96 -13.47
C ALA A 108 -6.05 5.32 -14.40
N ARG A 109 -5.62 4.63 -15.45
CA ARG A 109 -6.51 3.97 -16.39
C ARG A 109 -5.91 2.68 -16.92
N GLY A 110 -6.75 1.76 -17.37
CA GLY A 110 -6.33 0.51 -17.96
C GLY A 110 -7.10 -0.66 -17.40
N ARG A 111 -6.44 -1.79 -17.20
CA ARG A 111 -7.04 -2.99 -16.66
C ARG A 111 -6.47 -3.31 -15.28
N GLY A 112 -7.33 -3.27 -14.29
CA GLY A 112 -7.01 -3.55 -12.88
C GLY A 112 -7.70 -4.81 -12.36
N PRO A 113 -7.65 -5.04 -11.02
CA PRO A 113 -8.24 -6.23 -10.40
C PRO A 113 -9.73 -6.41 -10.69
N GLN A 114 -10.48 -5.31 -10.83
CA GLN A 114 -11.93 -5.32 -11.07
C GLN A 114 -12.32 -5.14 -12.55
N GLY A 115 -11.36 -5.12 -13.47
CA GLY A 115 -11.58 -4.99 -14.90
C GLY A 115 -11.01 -3.70 -15.50
N GLU A 116 -11.54 -3.30 -16.67
CA GLU A 116 -11.18 -2.05 -17.33
C GLU A 116 -11.74 -0.83 -16.58
N PHE A 117 -10.87 0.14 -16.27
CA PHE A 117 -11.22 1.32 -15.48
C PHE A 117 -10.57 2.61 -16.00
N ASP A 118 -11.17 3.73 -15.65
CA ASP A 118 -10.59 5.08 -15.68
C ASP A 118 -10.91 5.76 -14.34
N ALA A 119 -9.87 6.13 -13.60
CA ALA A 119 -9.96 6.77 -12.28
C ALA A 119 -9.32 8.15 -12.32
N GLN A 120 -9.98 9.14 -11.72
CA GLN A 120 -9.51 10.51 -11.59
C GLN A 120 -9.42 10.88 -10.12
N TYR A 121 -8.35 11.55 -9.75
CA TYR A 121 -8.03 11.94 -8.38
C TYR A 121 -7.88 13.46 -8.28
N HIS A 122 -8.42 14.04 -7.22
CA HIS A 122 -8.36 15.47 -6.95
C HIS A 122 -7.81 15.72 -5.54
N TYR A 123 -7.02 16.77 -5.42
CA TYR A 123 -6.30 17.11 -4.20
C TYR A 123 -6.63 18.53 -3.76
N ASP A 124 -6.46 18.82 -2.47
CA ASP A 124 -6.46 20.18 -1.95
C ASP A 124 -5.05 20.82 -2.03
N ALA A 125 -4.96 22.06 -1.55
CA ALA A 125 -3.71 22.80 -1.54
C ALA A 125 -2.62 22.20 -0.65
N LEU A 126 -3.00 21.32 0.31
CA LEU A 126 -2.05 20.59 1.17
C LEU A 126 -1.66 19.23 0.58
N GLY A 127 -2.07 18.92 -0.66
CA GLY A 127 -1.75 17.65 -1.32
C GLY A 127 -2.59 16.46 -0.84
N ARG A 128 -3.64 16.66 0.00
CA ARG A 128 -4.50 15.59 0.47
C ARG A 128 -5.58 15.30 -0.57
N ARG A 129 -5.82 14.03 -0.86
CA ARG A 129 -6.83 13.62 -1.82
C ARG A 129 -8.24 13.89 -1.29
N THR A 130 -8.97 14.77 -1.95
CA THR A 130 -10.35 15.17 -1.55
C THR A 130 -11.42 14.37 -2.27
N ARG A 131 -11.10 13.83 -3.45
CA ARG A 131 -12.07 13.09 -4.26
C ARG A 131 -11.38 12.09 -5.17
N LYS A 132 -11.99 10.92 -5.34
CA LYS A 132 -11.73 10.02 -6.46
C LYS A 132 -13.03 9.73 -7.21
N THR A 133 -12.94 9.65 -8.54
CA THR A 133 -14.04 9.23 -9.40
C THR A 133 -13.56 8.09 -10.27
N VAL A 134 -14.23 6.94 -10.18
CA VAL A 134 -13.87 5.72 -10.89
C VAL A 134 -14.99 5.32 -11.83
N SER A 135 -14.64 5.08 -13.07
CA SER A 135 -15.53 4.55 -14.10
C SER A 135 -15.05 3.17 -14.51
N TYR A 136 -15.92 2.19 -14.50
CA TYR A 136 -15.68 0.88 -15.10
C TYR A 136 -16.46 0.75 -16.39
N LYS A 137 -15.93 -0.02 -17.34
CA LYS A 137 -16.61 -0.26 -18.62
C LYS A 137 -18.03 -0.76 -18.41
N GLY A 138 -19.00 -0.04 -18.97
CA GLY A 138 -20.43 -0.37 -18.88
C GLY A 138 -21.10 -0.07 -17.53
N LYS A 139 -20.43 0.63 -16.61
CA LYS A 139 -20.98 1.06 -15.32
C LYS A 139 -20.98 2.57 -15.19
N ALA A 140 -21.91 3.11 -14.42
CA ALA A 140 -21.90 4.52 -14.05
C ALA A 140 -20.65 4.85 -13.21
N ALA A 141 -20.14 6.07 -13.38
CA ALA A 141 -19.02 6.57 -12.60
C ALA A 141 -19.40 6.67 -11.12
N GLN A 142 -18.52 6.23 -10.26
CA GLN A 142 -18.67 6.30 -8.81
C GLN A 142 -17.68 7.31 -8.23
N THR A 143 -18.21 8.19 -7.38
CA THR A 143 -17.38 9.21 -6.73
C THR A 143 -17.33 8.97 -5.23
N THR A 144 -16.12 8.92 -4.69
CA THR A 144 -15.84 8.93 -3.25
C THR A 144 -15.19 10.25 -2.88
N ARG A 145 -15.67 10.89 -1.81
CA ARG A 145 -15.10 12.11 -1.23
C ARG A 145 -14.41 11.77 0.08
N PHE A 146 -13.33 12.49 0.38
CA PHE A 146 -12.51 12.27 1.56
C PHE A 146 -12.45 13.51 2.42
N VAL A 147 -12.63 13.34 3.73
CA VAL A 147 -12.52 14.40 4.74
C VAL A 147 -11.31 14.10 5.62
N TRP A 148 -10.52 15.11 5.91
CA TRP A 148 -9.26 14.99 6.61
C TRP A 148 -9.25 15.80 7.90
N GLN A 149 -8.55 15.28 8.91
CA GLN A 149 -8.14 15.99 10.11
C GLN A 149 -6.61 16.10 10.10
N GLY A 150 -6.08 17.29 9.78
CA GLY A 150 -4.66 17.37 9.42
C GLY A 150 -4.35 16.43 8.26
N TYR A 151 -3.40 15.53 8.42
CA TYR A 151 -3.05 14.52 7.42
C TYR A 151 -3.68 13.14 7.67
N ARG A 152 -4.53 12.99 8.68
CA ARG A 152 -5.27 11.75 8.93
C ARG A 152 -6.58 11.73 8.17
N LEU A 153 -6.88 10.61 7.51
CA LEU A 153 -8.16 10.39 6.86
C LEU A 153 -9.24 10.21 7.93
N LEU A 154 -10.16 11.18 8.02
CA LEU A 154 -11.23 11.15 9.00
C LEU A 154 -12.46 10.41 8.49
N GLN A 155 -12.85 10.66 7.21
CA GLN A 155 -14.09 10.13 6.68
C GLN A 155 -14.01 9.92 5.17
N GLU A 156 -14.67 8.88 4.68
CA GLU A 156 -15.06 8.75 3.27
C GLU A 156 -16.59 8.88 3.11
N GLN A 157 -17.00 9.48 2.01
CA GLN A 157 -18.39 9.62 1.58
C GLN A 157 -18.53 8.99 0.21
N ARG A 158 -19.33 7.94 0.10
CA ARG A 158 -19.49 7.13 -1.12
C ARG A 158 -20.60 7.67 -2.02
N ALA A 159 -20.64 7.18 -3.25
CA ALA A 159 -21.62 7.61 -4.26
C ALA A 159 -23.07 7.30 -3.87
N ASP A 160 -23.33 6.27 -3.08
CA ASP A 160 -24.64 5.91 -2.52
C ASP A 160 -25.07 6.77 -1.33
N GLY A 161 -24.25 7.77 -0.94
CA GLY A 161 -24.46 8.64 0.20
C GLY A 161 -24.00 8.05 1.53
N SER A 162 -23.59 6.79 1.58
CA SER A 162 -23.05 6.19 2.79
C SER A 162 -21.74 6.85 3.23
N ARG A 163 -21.47 6.82 4.53
CA ARG A 163 -20.28 7.43 5.13
C ARG A 163 -19.61 6.44 6.07
N ARG A 164 -18.29 6.45 6.05
CA ARG A 164 -17.45 5.77 7.03
C ARG A 164 -16.54 6.78 7.68
N SER A 165 -16.59 6.89 8.99
CA SER A 165 -15.71 7.78 9.78
C SER A 165 -14.80 6.95 10.66
N TRP A 166 -13.48 7.21 10.62
CA TRP A 166 -12.51 6.50 11.44
C TRP A 166 -12.13 7.28 12.69
N SER A 167 -11.98 6.54 13.78
CA SER A 167 -11.32 6.96 15.00
C SER A 167 -9.96 6.25 15.10
N TYR A 168 -8.95 6.97 15.55
CA TYR A 168 -7.58 6.47 15.68
C TYR A 168 -7.17 6.38 17.12
N ASP A 169 -6.25 5.47 17.44
CA ASP A 169 -5.66 5.33 18.76
C ASP A 169 -4.89 6.62 19.10
N PRO A 170 -5.19 7.28 20.25
CA PRO A 170 -4.44 8.45 20.68
C PRO A 170 -2.95 8.19 20.92
N ALA A 171 -2.57 6.96 21.30
CA ALA A 171 -1.20 6.55 21.51
C ALA A 171 -0.48 6.17 20.19
N SER A 172 -1.24 5.86 19.14
CA SER A 172 -0.72 5.52 17.82
C SER A 172 -1.56 6.22 16.73
N PRO A 173 -1.23 7.47 16.38
CA PRO A 173 -2.10 8.36 15.58
C PRO A 173 -2.49 7.84 14.20
N TRP A 174 -1.80 6.83 13.70
CA TRP A 174 -2.05 6.22 12.40
C TRP A 174 -2.73 4.86 12.47
N SER A 175 -2.95 4.33 13.70
CA SER A 175 -3.59 3.04 13.91
C SER A 175 -5.10 3.23 14.04
N PRO A 176 -5.92 2.72 13.11
CA PRO A 176 -7.37 2.81 13.23
C PRO A 176 -7.84 1.97 14.41
N LEU A 177 -8.64 2.57 15.28
CA LEU A 177 -9.25 1.93 16.45
C LEU A 177 -10.66 1.46 16.13
N ALA A 178 -11.45 2.32 15.48
CA ALA A 178 -12.84 2.02 15.16
C ALA A 178 -13.28 2.76 13.88
N ALA A 179 -14.34 2.26 13.26
CA ALA A 179 -15.08 2.95 12.22
C ALA A 179 -16.57 3.07 12.61
N LEU A 180 -17.15 4.21 12.27
CA LEU A 180 -18.59 4.47 12.31
C LEU A 180 -19.12 4.40 10.87
N GLU A 181 -19.97 3.41 10.58
CA GLU A 181 -20.64 3.25 9.28
C GLU A 181 -22.05 3.79 9.35
N GLN A 182 -22.38 4.66 8.43
CA GLN A 182 -23.70 5.27 8.32
C GLN A 182 -24.22 5.13 6.90
N ALA A 183 -25.40 4.53 6.73
CA ALA A 183 -26.11 4.52 5.45
C ALA A 183 -26.53 5.94 5.05
N GLY A 184 -26.69 6.21 3.74
CA GLY A 184 -26.78 7.55 3.19
C GLY A 184 -27.79 8.49 3.85
N ASP A 185 -28.97 8.01 4.16
CA ASP A 185 -30.08 8.75 4.77
C ASP A 185 -30.35 8.35 6.23
N SER A 186 -29.60 7.39 6.77
CA SER A 186 -29.75 6.92 8.14
C SER A 186 -29.20 7.92 9.15
N ARG A 187 -29.90 8.08 10.29
CA ARG A 187 -29.40 8.79 11.47
C ARG A 187 -28.64 7.88 12.43
N SER A 188 -28.79 6.56 12.28
CA SER A 188 -28.04 5.58 13.08
C SER A 188 -26.73 5.24 12.40
N ALA A 189 -25.70 4.98 13.21
CA ALA A 189 -24.40 4.48 12.76
C ALA A 189 -24.08 3.16 13.44
N GLU A 190 -23.44 2.26 12.73
CA GLU A 190 -22.91 1.02 13.26
C GLU A 190 -21.43 1.20 13.59
N ILE A 191 -20.97 0.61 14.70
CA ILE A 191 -19.58 0.67 15.13
C ILE A 191 -18.88 -0.62 14.74
N TYR A 192 -17.70 -0.49 14.17
CA TYR A 192 -16.79 -1.58 13.84
C TYR A 192 -15.43 -1.34 14.48
N TRP A 193 -14.90 -2.34 15.18
CA TRP A 193 -13.63 -2.28 15.86
C TRP A 193 -12.52 -2.88 15.02
N TYR A 194 -11.39 -2.19 14.94
CA TYR A 194 -10.23 -2.58 14.16
C TYR A 194 -9.16 -3.22 15.05
N HIS A 195 -8.65 -4.35 14.63
CA HIS A 195 -7.53 -5.04 15.23
C HIS A 195 -6.36 -4.98 14.24
N THR A 196 -5.30 -4.28 14.59
CA THR A 196 -4.18 -3.98 13.69
C THR A 196 -2.90 -4.68 14.13
N ASP A 197 -1.98 -4.86 13.18
CA ASP A 197 -0.61 -5.22 13.48
C ASP A 197 0.22 -3.99 13.92
N LEU A 198 1.52 -4.20 14.16
CA LEU A 198 2.44 -3.14 14.56
C LEU A 198 2.66 -2.07 13.47
N ASN A 199 2.34 -2.35 12.22
CA ASN A 199 2.42 -1.42 11.09
C ASN A 199 1.08 -0.69 10.84
N SER A 200 0.13 -0.83 11.78
CA SER A 200 -1.23 -0.30 11.70
C SER A 200 -2.08 -0.91 10.57
N ALA A 201 -1.65 -2.03 9.99
CA ALA A 201 -2.46 -2.74 9.00
C ALA A 201 -3.58 -3.51 9.72
N PRO A 202 -4.85 -3.32 9.34
CA PRO A 202 -5.96 -4.06 9.91
C PRO A 202 -5.85 -5.55 9.60
N LEU A 203 -5.84 -6.39 10.63
CA LEU A 203 -5.87 -7.86 10.50
C LEU A 203 -7.30 -8.38 10.58
N GLU A 204 -8.10 -7.77 11.45
CA GLU A 204 -9.48 -8.15 11.69
C GLU A 204 -10.35 -6.92 11.95
N VAL A 205 -11.64 -7.03 11.63
CA VAL A 205 -12.66 -6.04 11.98
C VAL A 205 -13.85 -6.76 12.59
N SER A 206 -14.28 -6.36 13.79
CA SER A 206 -15.43 -6.89 14.47
C SER A 206 -16.55 -5.86 14.62
N ASP A 207 -17.80 -6.32 14.72
CA ASP A 207 -18.95 -5.46 15.03
C ASP A 207 -19.04 -5.16 16.55
N ALA A 208 -20.02 -4.35 16.93
CA ALA A 208 -20.26 -3.99 18.34
C ALA A 208 -20.59 -5.18 19.24
N ALA A 209 -21.04 -6.30 18.70
CA ALA A 209 -21.32 -7.54 19.43
C ALA A 209 -20.10 -8.46 19.50
N GLY A 210 -18.97 -8.07 18.91
CA GLY A 210 -17.74 -8.86 18.86
C GLY A 210 -17.70 -9.91 17.74
N ASN A 211 -18.67 -9.93 16.83
CA ASN A 211 -18.64 -10.86 15.72
C ASN A 211 -17.62 -10.39 14.69
N LEU A 212 -16.78 -11.32 14.21
CA LEU A 212 -15.85 -11.04 13.13
C LEU A 212 -16.61 -10.71 11.85
N ARG A 213 -16.29 -9.56 11.26
CA ARG A 213 -16.92 -9.07 10.02
C ARG A 213 -15.99 -9.11 8.83
N TRP A 214 -14.70 -8.95 9.07
CA TRP A 214 -13.65 -9.00 8.07
C TRP A 214 -12.35 -9.48 8.70
N SER A 215 -11.57 -10.27 7.97
CA SER A 215 -10.18 -10.57 8.27
C SER A 215 -9.35 -10.60 7.00
N GLY A 216 -8.09 -10.14 7.08
CA GLY A 216 -7.20 -10.05 5.94
C GLY A 216 -5.83 -10.65 6.20
N ASN A 217 -5.29 -11.32 5.18
CA ASN A 217 -3.93 -11.84 5.17
C ASN A 217 -3.11 -11.03 4.15
N TYR A 218 -1.93 -10.60 4.56
CA TYR A 218 -1.03 -9.78 3.75
C TYR A 218 0.21 -10.56 3.33
N ASP A 219 0.78 -10.17 2.20
CA ASP A 219 2.11 -10.62 1.83
C ASP A 219 3.21 -9.74 2.48
N THR A 220 4.46 -10.03 2.10
CA THR A 220 5.64 -9.36 2.64
C THR A 220 5.61 -7.83 2.52
N PHE A 221 4.96 -7.32 1.48
CA PHE A 221 4.91 -5.89 1.18
C PHE A 221 3.53 -5.26 1.46
N GLY A 222 2.68 -5.96 2.21
CA GLY A 222 1.37 -5.43 2.61
C GLY A 222 0.29 -5.50 1.54
N LYS A 223 0.50 -6.25 0.46
CA LYS A 223 -0.56 -6.58 -0.48
C LYS A 223 -1.53 -7.55 0.17
N LEU A 224 -2.82 -7.24 0.13
CA LEU A 224 -3.86 -8.15 0.58
C LEU A 224 -3.92 -9.38 -0.34
N GLN A 225 -3.57 -10.55 0.20
CA GLN A 225 -3.58 -11.81 -0.55
C GLN A 225 -4.92 -12.54 -0.48
N GLY A 226 -5.63 -12.35 0.61
CA GLY A 226 -6.93 -12.96 0.83
C GLY A 226 -7.65 -12.27 1.97
N GLN A 227 -8.97 -12.30 1.89
CA GLN A 227 -9.83 -11.79 2.93
C GLN A 227 -10.99 -12.73 3.19
N THR A 228 -11.43 -12.80 4.45
CA THR A 228 -12.63 -13.51 4.85
C THR A 228 -13.64 -12.49 5.37
N VAL A 229 -14.89 -12.65 4.94
CA VAL A 229 -16.02 -11.84 5.42
C VAL A 229 -17.06 -12.81 5.99
N GLU A 230 -17.37 -12.66 7.27
CA GLU A 230 -18.23 -13.59 8.00
C GLU A 230 -19.58 -12.97 8.42
N GLY A 231 -20.51 -13.83 8.78
CA GLY A 231 -21.79 -13.48 9.39
C GLY A 231 -22.88 -12.96 8.46
N ALA A 232 -23.73 -12.05 8.96
CA ALA A 232 -24.89 -11.54 8.27
C ALA A 232 -24.58 -10.81 6.94
N ALA A 233 -23.36 -10.26 6.80
CA ALA A 233 -22.90 -9.65 5.57
C ALA A 233 -22.91 -10.63 4.38
N ARG A 234 -22.58 -11.90 4.62
CA ARG A 234 -22.70 -12.96 3.59
C ARG A 234 -24.15 -13.25 3.19
N ARG A 235 -25.06 -13.22 4.17
CA ARG A 235 -26.49 -13.49 3.93
C ARG A 235 -27.17 -12.39 3.16
N ASN A 236 -26.75 -11.15 3.36
CA ASN A 236 -27.35 -9.96 2.72
C ASN A 236 -26.59 -9.52 1.44
N GLY A 237 -25.59 -10.28 0.99
CA GLY A 237 -24.83 -9.98 -0.23
C GLY A 237 -23.85 -8.81 -0.13
N ALA A 238 -23.86 -8.05 0.96
CA ALA A 238 -22.93 -6.96 1.19
C ALA A 238 -21.70 -7.48 1.91
N GLN A 239 -20.55 -7.44 1.25
CA GLN A 239 -19.25 -7.69 1.89
C GLN A 239 -18.82 -6.44 2.65
N TYR A 240 -18.32 -6.63 3.89
CA TYR A 240 -17.65 -5.53 4.59
C TYR A 240 -16.38 -5.17 3.81
N ASP A 241 -16.34 -3.95 3.32
CA ASP A 241 -15.21 -3.40 2.59
C ASP A 241 -14.24 -2.73 3.57
N GLN A 242 -12.97 -3.09 3.55
CA GLN A 242 -11.94 -2.56 4.44
C GLN A 242 -10.73 -2.07 3.61
N PRO A 243 -10.64 -0.73 3.33
CA PRO A 243 -9.63 -0.18 2.42
C PRO A 243 -8.31 0.19 3.09
N LEU A 244 -8.23 0.28 4.42
CA LEU A 244 -7.00 0.71 5.09
C LEU A 244 -5.92 -0.37 4.98
N ARG A 245 -4.65 0.05 4.90
CA ARG A 245 -3.46 -0.81 4.79
C ARG A 245 -2.45 -0.41 5.87
N TYR A 246 -1.17 -0.28 5.56
CA TYR A 246 -0.18 0.24 6.49
C TYR A 246 -0.55 1.67 6.97
N ALA A 247 0.14 2.17 7.98
CA ALA A 247 -0.07 3.49 8.54
C ALA A 247 -0.33 4.57 7.47
N GLY A 248 -1.52 5.18 7.50
CA GLY A 248 -1.93 6.22 6.55
C GLY A 248 -2.26 5.76 5.13
N GLN A 249 -2.21 4.46 4.84
CA GLN A 249 -2.51 3.93 3.51
C GLN A 249 -3.99 3.61 3.31
N TYR A 250 -4.47 3.89 2.10
CA TYR A 250 -5.81 3.55 1.62
C TYR A 250 -5.68 2.84 0.27
N GLN A 251 -6.13 1.60 0.16
CA GLN A 251 -6.11 0.83 -1.09
C GLN A 251 -7.12 1.38 -2.09
N ASP A 252 -6.68 1.56 -3.31
CA ASP A 252 -7.53 1.85 -4.45
C ASP A 252 -7.77 0.56 -5.26
N ASP A 253 -8.96 -0.01 -5.13
CA ASP A 253 -9.32 -1.32 -5.70
C ASP A 253 -9.24 -1.34 -7.22
N GLU A 254 -9.48 -0.20 -7.87
CA GLU A 254 -9.40 -0.05 -9.32
C GLU A 254 -8.00 -0.29 -9.85
N SER A 255 -6.98 0.25 -9.17
CA SER A 255 -5.59 0.15 -9.58
C SER A 255 -4.80 -0.93 -8.83
N GLY A 256 -5.21 -1.24 -7.60
CA GLY A 256 -4.46 -2.06 -6.66
C GLY A 256 -3.29 -1.32 -5.98
N LEU A 257 -3.12 -0.03 -6.25
CA LEU A 257 -2.16 0.82 -5.54
C LEU A 257 -2.73 1.26 -4.19
N HIS A 258 -1.84 1.59 -3.25
CA HIS A 258 -2.25 2.21 -2.00
C HIS A 258 -1.94 3.70 -2.02
N TYR A 259 -2.97 4.55 -1.88
CA TYR A 259 -2.80 5.98 -1.68
C TYR A 259 -2.17 6.22 -0.30
N ASN A 260 -1.08 6.97 -0.25
CA ASN A 260 -0.36 7.31 0.97
C ASN A 260 0.02 8.80 0.93
N LEU A 261 -0.97 9.69 1.16
CA LEU A 261 -0.83 11.15 1.11
C LEU A 261 -0.20 11.66 -0.19
N PHE A 262 1.07 12.02 -0.14
CA PHE A 262 1.80 12.64 -1.26
C PHE A 262 2.21 11.66 -2.33
N ARG A 263 2.16 10.34 -2.05
CA ARG A 263 2.63 9.28 -2.94
C ARG A 263 1.63 8.13 -3.03
N TYR A 264 1.84 7.28 -4.02
CA TYR A 264 1.17 5.99 -4.12
C TYR A 264 2.18 4.87 -3.92
N TYR A 265 1.78 3.88 -3.17
CA TYR A 265 2.59 2.71 -2.87
C TYR A 265 2.18 1.53 -3.76
N GLU A 266 3.17 0.84 -4.32
CA GLU A 266 3.00 -0.38 -5.12
C GLU A 266 3.28 -1.61 -4.26
N PRO A 267 2.23 -2.29 -3.79
CA PRO A 267 2.39 -3.38 -2.83
C PRO A 267 2.95 -4.67 -3.42
N GLU A 268 3.06 -4.80 -4.75
CA GLU A 268 3.70 -5.96 -5.38
C GLU A 268 5.22 -5.97 -5.18
N VAL A 269 5.82 -4.81 -5.00
CA VAL A 269 7.28 -4.62 -4.94
C VAL A 269 7.75 -3.78 -3.76
N GLY A 270 6.83 -3.38 -2.88
CA GLY A 270 7.17 -2.74 -1.62
C GLY A 270 7.75 -1.32 -1.74
N ARG A 271 7.31 -0.53 -2.74
CA ARG A 271 7.91 0.78 -3.01
C ARG A 271 6.91 1.82 -3.50
N PHE A 272 7.28 3.08 -3.41
CA PHE A 272 6.49 4.17 -3.97
C PHE A 272 6.58 4.26 -5.50
N THR A 273 5.54 4.83 -6.13
CA THR A 273 5.45 5.01 -7.59
C THR A 273 6.14 6.28 -8.08
N THR A 274 6.44 7.21 -7.17
CA THR A 274 7.11 8.48 -7.42
C THR A 274 8.28 8.66 -6.47
N GLN A 275 9.19 9.55 -6.80
CA GLN A 275 10.30 9.91 -5.92
C GLN A 275 9.80 10.58 -4.64
N ASP A 276 10.63 10.52 -3.60
CA ASP A 276 10.34 11.18 -2.34
C ASP A 276 10.33 12.70 -2.51
N PRO A 277 9.25 13.41 -2.12
CA PRO A 277 9.19 14.87 -2.25
C PRO A 277 10.24 15.60 -1.40
N ILE A 278 10.77 14.97 -0.34
CA ILE A 278 11.87 15.54 0.45
C ILE A 278 13.25 15.17 -0.13
N GLY A 279 13.28 14.44 -1.25
CA GLY A 279 14.50 14.07 -1.94
C GLY A 279 15.43 13.21 -1.07
N LEU A 280 16.75 13.48 -1.16
CA LEU A 280 17.78 12.73 -0.42
C LEU A 280 17.69 12.86 1.10
N ALA A 281 16.89 13.79 1.64
CA ALA A 281 16.63 13.84 3.07
C ALA A 281 15.85 12.61 3.57
N GLY A 282 15.08 11.94 2.69
CA GLY A 282 14.40 10.67 2.95
C GLY A 282 15.28 9.42 2.77
N GLY A 283 16.51 9.58 2.26
CA GLY A 283 17.43 8.47 2.00
C GLY A 283 17.93 8.41 0.55
N PHE A 284 18.85 7.48 0.25
CA PHE A 284 19.42 7.34 -1.10
C PHE A 284 18.45 6.71 -2.10
N ASN A 285 17.54 5.86 -1.64
CA ASN A 285 16.50 5.30 -2.48
C ASN A 285 15.21 6.11 -2.36
N LEU A 286 14.99 7.00 -3.31
CA LEU A 286 13.83 7.91 -3.32
C LEU A 286 12.47 7.21 -3.46
N TYR A 287 12.47 5.90 -3.72
CA TYR A 287 11.25 5.11 -3.86
C TYR A 287 11.01 4.17 -2.66
N ALA A 288 11.93 4.11 -1.71
CA ALA A 288 11.80 3.21 -0.55
C ALA A 288 10.61 3.59 0.33
N TYR A 289 9.93 2.57 0.85
CA TYR A 289 8.91 2.72 1.89
C TYR A 289 9.58 2.63 3.26
N GLY A 290 10.28 3.66 3.67
CA GLY A 290 10.94 3.73 4.98
C GLY A 290 12.01 2.65 5.22
N LEU A 291 13.01 2.99 6.01
CA LEU A 291 14.08 2.05 6.39
C LEU A 291 13.66 1.06 7.47
N ASN A 292 12.55 1.31 8.16
CA ASN A 292 12.02 0.44 9.21
C ASN A 292 10.49 0.57 9.25
N PRO A 293 9.75 -0.49 8.94
CA PRO A 293 8.29 -0.48 9.02
C PRO A 293 7.76 -0.30 10.46
N LEU A 294 8.60 -0.50 11.48
CA LEU A 294 8.28 -0.30 12.89
C LEU A 294 8.51 1.14 13.36
N ILE A 295 9.19 1.97 12.59
CA ILE A 295 9.25 3.40 12.83
C ILE A 295 8.15 4.01 11.97
N PRO A 296 7.10 4.62 12.57
CA PRO A 296 6.14 5.38 11.79
C PRO A 296 6.95 6.29 10.87
N VAL A 297 6.67 6.24 9.57
CA VAL A 297 7.20 7.26 8.66
C VAL A 297 6.66 8.56 9.22
N ILE A 298 7.53 9.25 9.96
CA ILE A 298 7.20 10.54 10.55
C ILE A 298 6.94 11.43 9.35
N ILE A 299 5.66 11.64 9.06
CA ILE A 299 5.21 12.78 8.30
C ILE A 299 5.30 13.94 9.31
N GLU A 300 6.51 14.19 9.78
CA GLU A 300 6.81 15.46 10.43
C GLU A 300 7.09 16.44 9.31
N THR A 301 6.06 17.12 8.96
CA THR A 301 5.90 18.56 8.72
C THR A 301 7.11 19.27 8.13
N ALA A 302 7.00 19.63 6.90
CA ALA A 302 7.41 20.99 6.54
C ALA A 302 6.34 21.97 6.98
#